data_4806809b3cc15ae188f98c9fa7656919
#
_entry.id   4806809b3cc15ae188f98c9fa7656919
#
_cell.length_a   1.000
_cell.length_b   1.000
_cell.length_c   1.000
_cell.angle_alpha   90.00
_cell.angle_beta   90.00
_cell.angle_gamma   90.00
#
_symmetry.space_group_name_H-M   'P 1'
#
loop_
_entity.id
_entity.type
_entity.pdbx_description
1 polymer ?
#
loop_
_entity_poly.entity_id
_entity_poly.type
_entity_poly.pdbx_seq_one_letter_code
_entity_poly.pdbx_strand_id
1 'polypeptide(L)'
;MSAASRTDPDDLGRRLLARLRPGRRDWMTAGLTLALIGGAGGVSALLLTLTGASPSASLTAIWTGSLANATGWTTTLLNTAPLLLVAVGACVCASAGTFNIGQEGQVLIGGLAGAWVGLRLAVPGPMLVVVVLGAAAVGGAAWAALSALMLRFRGVNVPVSTLLMTFLAIQLVTFAVSTPWVLQESVQGAGDIADAQSNALPANAQLAGFGQYPSLQLNTGLFLAVVATVAVALLLSRSRWGFKVRMVGLNPRTAKHAGVRVAALGGLTLALSGAFAGLAGGLLLTSPVSTNRLQAGLSDNVGWDGLLVALVARNRPLAAVPVSFVFAVLRAGGDFLSATGVPSYLVDIVKALLVLAFVAPPVLVDLLHGRRGATLRAASAVSVVPTKTEVAA
;
A
#
# COMPACT_ATOMS: atom_id res chain seq x y z
N MET A 1 46.25 13.79 -31.83
CA MET A 1 45.47 14.96 -31.44
C MET A 1 44.01 14.59 -31.68
N SER A 2 43.32 14.16 -30.62
CA SER A 2 41.91 13.75 -30.68
C SER A 2 41.04 14.92 -30.27
N ALA A 3 40.13 15.34 -31.15
CA ALA A 3 39.17 16.42 -30.90
C ALA A 3 38.12 15.92 -29.89
N ALA A 4 38.22 16.40 -28.66
CA ALA A 4 37.16 16.26 -27.65
C ALA A 4 35.93 17.01 -28.14
N SER A 5 34.86 16.28 -28.51
CA SER A 5 33.56 16.83 -28.84
C SER A 5 32.99 17.54 -27.60
N ARG A 6 32.97 18.87 -27.62
CA ARG A 6 32.21 19.68 -26.66
C ARG A 6 30.74 19.33 -26.83
N THR A 7 30.18 18.62 -25.89
CA THR A 7 28.73 18.44 -25.80
C THR A 7 28.11 19.81 -25.49
N ASP A 8 27.39 20.34 -26.47
CA ASP A 8 26.68 21.60 -26.39
C ASP A 8 25.64 21.53 -25.22
N PRO A 9 25.68 22.46 -24.24
CA PRO A 9 24.69 22.50 -23.15
C PRO A 9 23.25 22.55 -23.60
N ASP A 10 22.99 23.12 -24.77
CA ASP A 10 21.66 23.21 -25.41
C ASP A 10 21.16 21.86 -25.92
N ASP A 11 22.06 20.96 -26.31
CA ASP A 11 21.71 19.61 -26.74
C ASP A 11 21.26 18.73 -25.57
N LEU A 12 21.84 18.93 -24.37
CA LEU A 12 21.43 18.26 -23.14
C LEU A 12 20.03 18.69 -22.70
N GLY A 13 19.73 20.00 -22.76
CA GLY A 13 18.41 20.55 -22.48
C GLY A 13 17.34 20.04 -23.44
N ARG A 14 17.63 20.02 -24.73
CA ARG A 14 16.72 19.48 -25.77
C ARG A 14 16.48 17.98 -25.61
N ARG A 15 17.50 17.19 -25.27
CA ARG A 15 17.36 15.73 -24.98
C ARG A 15 16.56 15.45 -23.72
N LEU A 16 16.70 16.29 -22.69
CA LEU A 16 15.88 16.19 -21.47
C LEU A 16 14.40 16.56 -21.73
N LEU A 17 14.16 17.65 -22.46
CA LEU A 17 12.81 18.06 -22.87
C LEU A 17 12.16 17.06 -23.85
N ALA A 18 12.93 16.44 -24.75
CA ALA A 18 12.43 15.39 -25.63
C ALA A 18 12.03 14.12 -24.87
N ARG A 19 12.71 13.81 -23.76
CA ARG A 19 12.33 12.68 -22.86
C ARG A 19 11.07 12.98 -22.03
N LEU A 20 10.71 14.24 -21.85
CA LEU A 20 9.51 14.65 -21.11
C LEU A 20 8.27 14.77 -22.00
N ARG A 21 8.42 14.73 -23.34
CA ARG A 21 7.26 14.74 -24.24
C ARG A 21 6.53 13.42 -24.15
N PRO A 22 5.25 13.41 -23.72
CA PRO A 22 4.48 12.18 -23.64
C PRO A 22 4.35 11.57 -25.03
N GLY A 23 4.73 10.30 -25.17
CA GLY A 23 4.61 9.54 -26.40
C GLY A 23 3.14 9.21 -26.70
N ARG A 24 2.85 8.78 -27.92
CA ARG A 24 1.50 8.31 -28.31
C ARG A 24 0.95 7.23 -27.35
N ARG A 25 1.85 6.44 -26.78
CA ARG A 25 1.52 5.39 -25.78
C ARG A 25 1.01 6.00 -24.46
N ASP A 26 1.63 7.10 -24.02
CA ASP A 26 1.25 7.78 -22.77
C ASP A 26 -0.14 8.42 -22.92
N TRP A 27 -0.42 9.02 -24.08
CA TRP A 27 -1.74 9.56 -24.39
C TRP A 27 -2.82 8.48 -24.52
N MET A 28 -2.49 7.30 -25.08
CA MET A 28 -3.41 6.18 -25.14
C MET A 28 -3.71 5.62 -23.74
N THR A 29 -2.69 5.48 -22.90
CA THR A 29 -2.90 5.05 -21.50
C THR A 29 -3.73 6.05 -20.72
N ALA A 30 -3.44 7.36 -20.85
CA ALA A 30 -4.21 8.41 -20.20
C ALA A 30 -5.68 8.43 -20.66
N GLY A 31 -5.92 8.36 -21.97
CA GLY A 31 -7.28 8.31 -22.53
C GLY A 31 -8.06 7.09 -22.07
N LEU A 32 -7.43 5.91 -22.06
CA LEU A 32 -8.07 4.68 -21.57
C LEU A 32 -8.32 4.74 -20.05
N THR A 33 -7.41 5.32 -19.30
CA THR A 33 -7.60 5.54 -17.85
C THR A 33 -8.81 6.43 -17.60
N LEU A 34 -8.92 7.57 -18.30
CA LEU A 34 -10.06 8.47 -18.17
C LEU A 34 -11.38 7.80 -18.57
N ALA A 35 -11.38 7.02 -19.66
CA ALA A 35 -12.56 6.27 -20.09
C ALA A 35 -12.99 5.22 -19.05
N LEU A 36 -12.02 4.51 -18.43
CA LEU A 36 -12.33 3.52 -17.39
C LEU A 36 -12.77 4.18 -16.07
N ILE A 37 -12.21 5.34 -15.70
CA ILE A 37 -12.68 6.13 -14.55
C ILE A 37 -14.12 6.60 -14.80
N GLY A 38 -14.42 7.11 -15.99
CA GLY A 38 -15.79 7.48 -16.36
C GLY A 38 -16.75 6.29 -16.33
N GLY A 39 -16.31 5.14 -16.84
CA GLY A 39 -17.07 3.89 -16.78
C GLY A 39 -17.30 3.41 -15.34
N ALA A 40 -16.26 3.43 -14.51
CA ALA A 40 -16.36 3.11 -13.08
C ALA A 40 -17.35 4.05 -12.37
N GLY A 41 -17.27 5.35 -12.63
CA GLY A 41 -18.22 6.34 -12.12
C GLY A 41 -19.66 6.08 -12.58
N GLY A 42 -19.85 5.73 -13.86
CA GLY A 42 -21.16 5.38 -14.40
C GLY A 42 -21.77 4.12 -13.75
N VAL A 43 -20.97 3.05 -13.60
CA VAL A 43 -21.42 1.83 -12.91
C VAL A 43 -21.72 2.13 -11.43
N SER A 44 -20.88 2.93 -10.76
CA SER A 44 -21.12 3.34 -9.37
C SER A 44 -22.41 4.14 -9.23
N ALA A 45 -22.66 5.10 -10.14
CA ALA A 45 -23.90 5.88 -10.15
C ALA A 45 -25.13 5.00 -10.39
N LEU A 46 -25.02 4.02 -11.29
CA LEU A 46 -26.09 3.05 -11.54
C LEU A 46 -26.39 2.21 -10.29
N LEU A 47 -25.36 1.69 -9.63
CA LEU A 47 -25.52 0.90 -8.40
C LEU A 47 -26.17 1.72 -7.29
N LEU A 48 -25.75 2.98 -7.11
CA LEU A 48 -26.33 3.89 -6.13
C LEU A 48 -27.80 4.15 -6.42
N THR A 49 -28.19 4.39 -7.68
CA THR A 49 -29.60 4.60 -8.06
C THR A 49 -30.45 3.35 -7.84
N LEU A 50 -29.92 2.16 -8.13
CA LEU A 50 -30.62 0.89 -7.90
C LEU A 50 -30.87 0.61 -6.40
N THR A 51 -30.03 1.12 -5.53
CA THR A 51 -30.19 1.02 -4.06
C THR A 51 -31.02 2.18 -3.46
N GLY A 52 -31.57 3.07 -4.30
CA GLY A 52 -32.36 4.21 -3.84
C GLY A 52 -31.55 5.42 -3.39
N ALA A 53 -30.22 5.36 -3.48
CA ALA A 53 -29.35 6.48 -3.14
C ALA A 53 -29.16 7.43 -4.35
N SER A 54 -29.14 8.75 -4.08
CA SER A 54 -28.86 9.75 -5.10
C SER A 54 -27.35 9.85 -5.37
N PRO A 55 -26.87 9.64 -6.63
CA PRO A 55 -25.43 9.74 -6.95
C PRO A 55 -24.84 11.13 -6.64
N SER A 56 -25.61 12.21 -6.88
CA SER A 56 -25.16 13.57 -6.59
C SER A 56 -25.03 13.82 -5.07
N ALA A 57 -26.00 13.35 -4.27
CA ALA A 57 -25.91 13.41 -2.82
C ALA A 57 -24.72 12.59 -2.29
N SER A 58 -24.46 11.40 -2.86
CA SER A 58 -23.33 10.56 -2.51
C SER A 58 -21.98 11.24 -2.82
N LEU A 59 -21.83 11.89 -3.97
CA LEU A 59 -20.64 12.68 -4.29
C LEU A 59 -20.45 13.87 -3.35
N THR A 60 -21.54 14.56 -3.01
CA THR A 60 -21.49 15.65 -2.03
C THR A 60 -21.10 15.13 -0.65
N ALA A 61 -21.62 13.98 -0.22
CA ALA A 61 -21.26 13.36 1.04
C ALA A 61 -19.78 12.97 1.08
N ILE A 62 -19.24 12.37 0.01
CA ILE A 62 -17.81 12.06 -0.10
C ILE A 62 -16.97 13.34 0.01
N TRP A 63 -17.33 14.40 -0.71
CA TRP A 63 -16.64 15.68 -0.66
C TRP A 63 -16.69 16.30 0.76
N THR A 64 -17.86 16.29 1.37
CA THR A 64 -18.07 16.84 2.71
C THR A 64 -17.30 16.07 3.78
N GLY A 65 -17.30 14.74 3.69
CA GLY A 65 -16.59 13.87 4.63
C GLY A 65 -15.06 13.90 4.49
N SER A 66 -14.53 14.33 3.32
CA SER A 66 -13.09 14.26 3.06
C SER A 66 -12.39 15.61 2.96
N LEU A 67 -12.94 16.59 2.21
CA LEU A 67 -12.19 17.79 1.83
C LEU A 67 -12.93 19.12 2.07
N ALA A 68 -14.24 19.11 2.35
CA ALA A 68 -15.02 20.33 2.45
C ALA A 68 -14.74 21.16 3.73
N ASN A 69 -14.23 20.53 4.78
CA ASN A 69 -14.04 21.15 6.08
C ASN A 69 -12.79 20.64 6.80
N ALA A 70 -12.39 21.30 7.88
CA ALA A 70 -11.19 20.95 8.63
C ALA A 70 -11.21 19.51 9.21
N THR A 71 -12.38 19.02 9.62
CA THR A 71 -12.55 17.65 10.11
C THR A 71 -12.32 16.64 8.99
N GLY A 72 -12.89 16.86 7.79
CA GLY A 72 -12.66 16.02 6.61
C GLY A 72 -11.18 15.96 6.23
N TRP A 73 -10.51 17.11 6.18
CA TRP A 73 -9.06 17.17 5.95
C TRP A 73 -8.28 16.40 7.01
N THR A 74 -8.64 16.57 8.29
CA THR A 74 -8.01 15.83 9.40
C THR A 74 -8.14 14.33 9.20
N THR A 75 -9.36 13.82 8.97
CA THR A 75 -9.61 12.40 8.75
C THR A 75 -8.86 11.87 7.53
N THR A 76 -8.86 12.61 6.43
CA THR A 76 -8.13 12.25 5.21
C THR A 76 -6.63 12.15 5.45
N LEU A 77 -6.02 13.14 6.11
CA LEU A 77 -4.58 13.14 6.37
C LEU A 77 -4.17 12.05 7.37
N LEU A 78 -5.02 11.77 8.36
CA LEU A 78 -4.79 10.69 9.32
C LEU A 78 -4.88 9.31 8.65
N ASN A 79 -5.81 9.10 7.73
CA ASN A 79 -5.91 7.86 6.94
C ASN A 79 -4.77 7.73 5.91
N THR A 80 -4.19 8.84 5.44
CA THR A 80 -3.08 8.82 4.47
C THR A 80 -1.83 8.14 5.05
N ALA A 81 -1.53 8.36 6.33
CA ALA A 81 -0.30 7.88 6.95
C ALA A 81 -0.18 6.34 6.97
N PRO A 82 -1.14 5.58 7.49
CA PRO A 82 -1.06 4.11 7.49
C PRO A 82 -1.10 3.52 6.07
N LEU A 83 -1.92 4.06 5.17
CA LEU A 83 -1.95 3.63 3.76
C LEU A 83 -0.59 3.82 3.08
N LEU A 84 0.06 4.95 3.31
CA LEU A 84 1.38 5.25 2.75
C LEU A 84 2.45 4.31 3.29
N LEU A 85 2.46 4.00 4.59
CA LEU A 85 3.41 3.06 5.18
C LEU A 85 3.26 1.66 4.58
N VAL A 86 2.04 1.15 4.49
CA VAL A 86 1.76 -0.16 3.87
C VAL A 86 2.22 -0.16 2.41
N ALA A 87 1.88 0.88 1.64
CA ALA A 87 2.29 1.02 0.24
C ALA A 87 3.82 1.05 0.08
N VAL A 88 4.53 1.77 0.94
CA VAL A 88 6.00 1.80 0.92
C VAL A 88 6.58 0.43 1.22
N GLY A 89 6.02 -0.30 2.20
CA GLY A 89 6.38 -1.68 2.47
C GLY A 89 6.20 -2.60 1.26
N ALA A 90 5.07 -2.47 0.55
CA ALA A 90 4.80 -3.19 -0.69
C ALA A 90 5.83 -2.85 -1.79
N CYS A 91 6.17 -1.56 -1.96
CA CYS A 91 7.19 -1.12 -2.92
C CYS A 91 8.57 -1.74 -2.64
N VAL A 92 8.96 -1.88 -1.37
CA VAL A 92 10.23 -2.54 -0.99
C VAL A 92 10.24 -4.00 -1.42
N CYS A 93 9.17 -4.73 -1.09
CA CYS A 93 9.04 -6.14 -1.40
C CYS A 93 8.98 -6.38 -2.92
N ALA A 94 8.16 -5.60 -3.63
CA ALA A 94 8.02 -5.67 -5.09
C ALA A 94 9.35 -5.34 -5.83
N SER A 95 10.17 -4.45 -5.27
CA SER A 95 11.50 -4.13 -5.82
C SER A 95 12.46 -5.33 -5.81
N ALA A 96 12.23 -6.31 -4.93
CA ALA A 96 12.95 -7.58 -4.88
C ALA A 96 12.32 -8.68 -5.75
N GLY A 97 11.25 -8.37 -6.50
CA GLY A 97 10.50 -9.35 -7.29
C GLY A 97 9.61 -10.28 -6.45
N THR A 98 9.38 -9.95 -5.18
CA THR A 98 8.50 -10.70 -4.27
C THR A 98 7.20 -9.93 -4.07
N PHE A 99 6.08 -10.63 -3.93
CA PHE A 99 4.78 -10.01 -3.75
C PHE A 99 4.21 -10.40 -2.38
N ASN A 100 4.03 -9.42 -1.50
CA ASN A 100 3.48 -9.61 -0.16
C ASN A 100 1.99 -9.27 -0.14
N ILE A 101 1.13 -10.29 -0.12
CA ILE A 101 -0.33 -10.11 -0.06
C ILE A 101 -0.81 -10.07 1.41
N GLY A 102 0.04 -10.45 2.36
CA GLY A 102 -0.31 -10.58 3.78
C GLY A 102 -0.20 -9.30 4.60
N GLN A 103 -0.15 -8.14 3.98
CA GLN A 103 0.04 -6.87 4.70
C GLN A 103 -1.09 -6.57 5.68
N GLU A 104 -2.32 -6.99 5.38
CA GLU A 104 -3.47 -6.86 6.28
C GLU A 104 -3.22 -7.59 7.62
N GLY A 105 -2.81 -8.85 7.54
CA GLY A 105 -2.44 -9.62 8.74
C GLY A 105 -1.25 -9.02 9.50
N GLN A 106 -0.29 -8.43 8.78
CA GLN A 106 0.88 -7.78 9.38
C GLN A 106 0.50 -6.47 10.09
N VAL A 107 -0.47 -5.70 9.57
CA VAL A 107 -1.07 -4.53 10.25
C VAL A 107 -1.72 -4.97 11.55
N LEU A 108 -2.55 -6.01 11.51
CA LEU A 108 -3.27 -6.52 12.68
C LEU A 108 -2.31 -7.06 13.76
N ILE A 109 -1.31 -7.86 13.40
CA ILE A 109 -0.32 -8.37 14.35
C ILE A 109 0.58 -7.25 14.87
N GLY A 110 0.88 -6.24 14.05
CA GLY A 110 1.56 -5.03 14.49
C GLY A 110 0.74 -4.28 15.55
N GLY A 111 -0.55 -4.06 15.32
CA GLY A 111 -1.47 -3.49 16.30
C GLY A 111 -1.52 -4.31 17.58
N LEU A 112 -1.62 -5.65 17.47
CA LEU A 112 -1.60 -6.57 18.60
C LEU A 112 -0.32 -6.45 19.44
N ALA A 113 0.85 -6.46 18.81
CA ALA A 113 2.14 -6.32 19.49
C ALA A 113 2.27 -4.94 20.15
N GLY A 114 1.82 -3.87 19.47
CA GLY A 114 1.77 -2.52 20.01
C GLY A 114 0.87 -2.41 21.24
N ALA A 115 -0.35 -2.95 21.17
CA ALA A 115 -1.30 -2.97 22.28
C ALA A 115 -0.77 -3.77 23.47
N TRP A 116 -0.20 -4.96 23.22
CA TRP A 116 0.38 -5.80 24.24
C TRP A 116 1.48 -5.08 25.05
N VAL A 117 2.36 -4.39 24.35
CA VAL A 117 3.46 -3.64 24.96
C VAL A 117 2.93 -2.36 25.64
N GLY A 118 2.08 -1.62 24.97
CA GLY A 118 1.55 -0.33 25.48
C GLY A 118 0.69 -0.45 26.72
N LEU A 119 0.03 -1.60 26.92
CA LEU A 119 -0.78 -1.86 28.11
C LEU A 119 0.00 -2.45 29.29
N ARG A 120 1.20 -3.02 29.05
CA ARG A 120 1.99 -3.68 30.09
C ARG A 120 3.25 -2.95 30.53
N LEU A 121 3.76 -2.06 29.68
CA LEU A 121 4.97 -1.31 30.03
C LEU A 121 4.61 0.08 30.57
N ALA A 122 5.00 0.35 31.80
CA ALA A 122 4.90 1.67 32.43
C ALA A 122 6.15 2.48 32.07
N VAL A 123 6.21 3.02 30.85
CA VAL A 123 7.28 3.90 30.39
C VAL A 123 6.78 5.35 30.45
N PRO A 124 7.51 6.27 31.12
CA PRO A 124 7.05 7.65 31.24
C PRO A 124 7.19 8.45 29.94
N GLY A 125 6.32 9.45 29.78
CA GLY A 125 6.35 10.43 28.71
C GLY A 125 6.13 9.84 27.30
N PRO A 126 6.57 10.55 26.25
CA PRO A 126 6.36 10.16 24.85
C PRO A 126 7.19 8.94 24.42
N MET A 127 8.08 8.45 25.29
CA MET A 127 8.89 7.26 25.02
C MET A 127 8.02 6.02 24.80
N LEU A 128 6.87 5.94 25.48
CA LEU A 128 5.93 4.82 25.31
C LEU A 128 5.40 4.71 23.87
N VAL A 129 5.12 5.84 23.21
CA VAL A 129 4.72 5.84 21.79
C VAL A 129 5.78 5.19 20.91
N VAL A 130 7.06 5.55 21.12
CA VAL A 130 8.18 5.00 20.35
C VAL A 130 8.31 3.49 20.58
N VAL A 131 8.12 3.04 21.81
CA VAL A 131 8.17 1.61 22.18
C VAL A 131 6.99 0.86 21.55
N VAL A 132 5.78 1.41 21.60
CA VAL A 132 4.59 0.83 20.96
C VAL A 132 4.77 0.71 19.45
N LEU A 133 5.21 1.77 18.79
CA LEU A 133 5.47 1.75 17.34
C LEU A 133 6.60 0.80 16.97
N GLY A 134 7.65 0.74 17.79
CA GLY A 134 8.74 -0.22 17.62
C GLY A 134 8.26 -1.67 17.75
N ALA A 135 7.46 -1.96 18.77
CA ALA A 135 6.86 -3.29 18.97
C ALA A 135 5.93 -3.66 17.80
N ALA A 136 5.14 -2.72 17.32
CA ALA A 136 4.27 -2.91 16.17
C ALA A 136 5.07 -3.24 14.89
N ALA A 137 6.15 -2.50 14.63
CA ALA A 137 7.04 -2.76 13.50
C ALA A 137 7.70 -4.14 13.60
N VAL A 138 8.19 -4.52 14.78
CA VAL A 138 8.81 -5.83 15.03
C VAL A 138 7.78 -6.95 14.91
N GLY A 139 6.56 -6.79 15.44
CA GLY A 139 5.47 -7.76 15.32
C GLY A 139 5.11 -8.03 13.86
N GLY A 140 4.91 -6.99 13.06
CA GLY A 140 4.62 -7.12 11.63
C GLY A 140 5.79 -7.74 10.85
N ALA A 141 7.03 -7.34 11.16
CA ALA A 141 8.23 -7.93 10.55
C ALA A 141 8.38 -9.42 10.87
N ALA A 142 8.20 -9.81 12.12
CA ALA A 142 8.27 -11.21 12.56
C ALA A 142 7.19 -12.05 11.88
N TRP A 143 5.97 -11.53 11.78
CA TRP A 143 4.88 -12.21 11.09
C TRP A 143 5.17 -12.44 9.61
N ALA A 144 5.68 -11.43 8.92
CA ALA A 144 6.10 -11.55 7.52
C ALA A 144 7.30 -12.52 7.37
N ALA A 145 8.22 -12.53 8.32
CA ALA A 145 9.38 -13.41 8.30
C ALA A 145 9.00 -14.91 8.38
N LEU A 146 7.88 -15.25 9.01
CA LEU A 146 7.36 -16.63 9.00
C LEU A 146 7.10 -17.12 7.57
N SER A 147 6.48 -16.30 6.71
CA SER A 147 6.28 -16.64 5.30
C SER A 147 7.61 -16.74 4.53
N ALA A 148 8.59 -15.90 4.86
CA ALA A 148 9.93 -16.02 4.28
C ALA A 148 10.65 -17.33 4.70
N LEU A 149 10.45 -17.78 5.93
CA LEU A 149 10.96 -19.06 6.42
C LEU A 149 10.26 -20.23 5.73
N MET A 150 8.95 -20.19 5.54
CA MET A 150 8.20 -21.21 4.78
C MET A 150 8.72 -21.32 3.34
N LEU A 151 8.98 -20.19 2.68
CA LEU A 151 9.62 -20.20 1.35
C LEU A 151 11.00 -20.86 1.41
N ARG A 152 11.82 -20.48 2.36
CA ARG A 152 13.21 -20.94 2.47
C ARG A 152 13.32 -22.46 2.74
N PHE A 153 12.50 -22.99 3.67
CA PHE A 153 12.62 -24.37 4.12
C PHE A 153 11.72 -25.35 3.36
N ARG A 154 10.59 -24.90 2.85
CA ARG A 154 9.58 -25.75 2.20
C ARG A 154 9.25 -25.33 0.76
N GLY A 155 9.83 -24.24 0.24
CA GLY A 155 9.55 -23.75 -1.12
C GLY A 155 8.13 -23.26 -1.32
N VAL A 156 7.40 -22.91 -0.25
CA VAL A 156 6.01 -22.43 -0.32
C VAL A 156 5.97 -21.09 -1.01
N ASN A 157 5.00 -20.89 -1.91
CA ASN A 157 4.80 -19.63 -2.63
C ASN A 157 4.48 -18.49 -1.65
N VAL A 158 5.20 -17.36 -1.76
CA VAL A 158 5.06 -16.20 -0.84
C VAL A 158 3.66 -15.61 -0.86
N PRO A 159 3.05 -15.27 -2.01
CA PRO A 159 1.68 -14.79 -2.07
C PRO A 159 0.67 -15.67 -1.33
N VAL A 160 0.75 -16.99 -1.53
CA VAL A 160 -0.17 -17.94 -0.89
C VAL A 160 0.06 -18.01 0.62
N SER A 161 1.32 -18.12 1.06
CA SER A 161 1.62 -18.20 2.48
C SER A 161 1.27 -16.91 3.22
N THR A 162 1.55 -15.73 2.63
CA THR A 162 1.22 -14.45 3.25
C THR A 162 -0.28 -14.22 3.33
N LEU A 163 -1.05 -14.64 2.32
CA LEU A 163 -2.51 -14.58 2.33
C LEU A 163 -3.10 -15.47 3.44
N LEU A 164 -2.64 -16.73 3.55
CA LEU A 164 -3.11 -17.63 4.61
C LEU A 164 -2.76 -17.13 6.01
N MET A 165 -1.56 -16.52 6.15
CA MET A 165 -1.15 -15.88 7.40
C MET A 165 -2.04 -14.70 7.78
N THR A 166 -2.69 -14.02 6.82
CA THR A 166 -3.66 -12.96 7.12
C THR A 166 -4.89 -13.52 7.84
N PHE A 167 -5.45 -14.63 7.36
CA PHE A 167 -6.60 -15.24 8.03
C PHE A 167 -6.24 -15.72 9.45
N LEU A 168 -5.04 -16.25 9.63
CA LEU A 168 -4.56 -16.63 10.96
C LEU A 168 -4.40 -15.38 11.86
N ALA A 169 -3.88 -14.28 11.33
CA ALA A 169 -3.73 -13.02 12.09
C ALA A 169 -5.10 -12.48 12.58
N ILE A 170 -6.12 -12.51 11.72
CA ILE A 170 -7.48 -12.08 12.08
C ILE A 170 -7.98 -12.92 13.27
N GLN A 171 -7.83 -14.24 13.22
CA GLN A 171 -8.28 -15.11 14.30
C GLN A 171 -7.48 -14.93 15.59
N LEU A 172 -6.16 -14.69 15.48
CA LEU A 172 -5.33 -14.43 16.65
C LEU A 172 -5.70 -13.11 17.34
N VAL A 173 -5.98 -12.04 16.58
CA VAL A 173 -6.41 -10.77 17.15
C VAL A 173 -7.80 -10.92 17.77
N THR A 174 -8.74 -11.57 17.10
CA THR A 174 -10.07 -11.84 17.64
C THR A 174 -9.99 -12.63 18.94
N PHE A 175 -9.18 -13.70 18.97
CA PHE A 175 -8.93 -14.46 20.19
C PHE A 175 -8.34 -13.58 21.31
N ALA A 176 -7.35 -12.74 20.99
CA ALA A 176 -6.67 -11.90 21.96
C ALA A 176 -7.61 -10.88 22.64
N VAL A 177 -8.52 -10.26 21.87
CA VAL A 177 -9.45 -9.25 22.39
C VAL A 177 -10.72 -9.85 23.01
N SER A 178 -10.99 -11.14 22.78
CA SER A 178 -12.14 -11.84 23.36
C SER A 178 -11.77 -12.70 24.58
N THR A 179 -10.50 -12.68 24.99
CA THR A 179 -10.00 -13.56 26.06
C THR A 179 -9.52 -12.71 27.24
N PRO A 180 -10.16 -12.81 28.44
CA PRO A 180 -9.89 -11.94 29.59
C PRO A 180 -8.43 -11.91 30.05
N TRP A 181 -7.75 -13.07 30.04
CA TRP A 181 -6.35 -13.18 30.48
C TRP A 181 -5.33 -12.77 29.41
N VAL A 182 -5.77 -12.47 28.17
CA VAL A 182 -4.88 -11.99 27.09
C VAL A 182 -4.94 -10.47 27.00
N LEU A 183 -5.96 -9.92 26.38
CA LEU A 183 -6.08 -8.47 26.15
C LEU A 183 -7.53 -7.95 26.21
N GLN A 184 -8.52 -8.79 26.50
CA GLN A 184 -9.90 -8.32 26.63
C GLN A 184 -9.98 -7.23 27.71
N GLU A 185 -10.81 -6.23 27.49
CA GLU A 185 -10.99 -5.17 28.47
C GLU A 185 -11.52 -5.68 29.80
N SER A 186 -11.08 -5.06 30.88
CA SER A 186 -11.55 -5.35 32.22
C SER A 186 -12.91 -4.72 32.48
N VAL A 187 -13.88 -5.53 32.87
CA VAL A 187 -15.22 -5.07 33.29
C VAL A 187 -15.13 -4.39 34.65
N GLN A 188 -15.69 -3.19 34.77
CA GLN A 188 -15.60 -2.39 35.99
C GLN A 188 -16.87 -2.43 36.86
N GLY A 189 -17.98 -3.01 36.38
CA GLY A 189 -19.27 -3.06 37.09
C GLY A 189 -19.88 -4.46 37.15
N ALA A 190 -20.62 -4.74 38.21
CA ALA A 190 -21.40 -5.98 38.33
C ALA A 190 -22.57 -5.90 37.31
N GLY A 191 -22.51 -6.69 36.24
CA GLY A 191 -23.51 -6.74 35.19
C GLY A 191 -23.06 -6.17 33.83
N ASP A 192 -21.91 -5.54 33.75
CA ASP A 192 -21.35 -5.09 32.48
C ASP A 192 -20.84 -6.27 31.65
N ILE A 193 -21.06 -6.20 30.34
CA ILE A 193 -20.55 -7.19 29.39
C ILE A 193 -19.25 -6.63 28.81
N ALA A 194 -18.17 -7.41 28.90
CA ALA A 194 -16.90 -7.03 28.27
C ALA A 194 -17.02 -7.05 26.74
N ASP A 195 -16.72 -5.96 26.11
CA ASP A 195 -16.62 -5.89 24.65
C ASP A 195 -15.39 -6.68 24.14
N ALA A 196 -15.46 -7.13 22.90
CA ALA A 196 -14.33 -7.80 22.23
C ALA A 196 -13.27 -6.75 21.78
N GLN A 197 -12.67 -6.06 22.74
CA GLN A 197 -11.64 -5.04 22.55
C GLN A 197 -10.67 -5.03 23.72
N SER A 198 -9.53 -4.37 23.55
CA SER A 198 -8.57 -4.18 24.66
C SER A 198 -8.97 -2.98 25.53
N ASN A 199 -8.37 -2.87 26.71
CA ASN A 199 -8.33 -1.61 27.44
C ASN A 199 -7.76 -0.50 26.55
N ALA A 200 -8.18 0.75 26.79
CA ALA A 200 -7.62 1.89 26.10
C ALA A 200 -6.14 2.08 26.46
N LEU A 201 -5.32 2.38 25.47
CA LEU A 201 -3.94 2.77 25.72
C LEU A 201 -3.88 4.04 26.57
N PRO A 202 -2.91 4.15 27.48
CA PRO A 202 -2.74 5.34 28.28
C PRO A 202 -2.44 6.56 27.39
N ALA A 203 -2.80 7.76 27.85
CA ALA A 203 -2.67 8.99 27.06
C ALA A 203 -1.24 9.28 26.58
N ASN A 204 -0.23 8.87 27.35
CA ASN A 204 1.19 8.99 26.95
C ASN A 204 1.62 7.99 25.85
N ALA A 205 0.75 7.05 25.46
CA ALA A 205 0.95 6.16 24.32
C ALA A 205 0.26 6.69 23.05
N GLN A 206 -0.37 7.85 23.09
CA GLN A 206 -1.01 8.46 21.94
C GLN A 206 -0.02 9.36 21.18
N LEU A 207 -0.12 9.37 19.85
CA LEU A 207 0.69 10.24 19.01
C LEU A 207 0.33 11.70 19.26
N ALA A 208 1.36 12.55 19.40
CA ALA A 208 1.15 13.97 19.52
C ALA A 208 0.44 14.52 18.27
N GLY A 209 -0.68 15.20 18.48
CA GLY A 209 -1.39 15.95 17.45
C GLY A 209 -0.93 17.40 17.42
N PHE A 210 -0.87 17.97 16.22
CA PHE A 210 -0.67 19.41 16.00
C PHE A 210 -1.99 20.03 15.56
N GLY A 211 -2.39 21.12 16.20
CA GLY A 211 -3.68 21.75 15.99
C GLY A 211 -4.71 21.35 17.05
N GLN A 212 -5.80 22.13 17.13
CA GLN A 212 -6.90 21.89 18.08
C GLN A 212 -8.21 21.73 17.31
N TYR A 213 -8.98 20.69 17.66
CA TYR A 213 -10.32 20.52 17.13
C TYR A 213 -11.20 21.76 17.47
N PRO A 214 -12.02 22.29 16.56
CA PRO A 214 -12.43 21.77 15.25
C PRO A 214 -11.53 22.20 14.05
N SER A 215 -10.37 22.79 14.28
CA SER A 215 -9.43 23.13 13.22
C SER A 215 -8.65 21.90 12.72
N LEU A 216 -7.82 22.11 11.69
CA LEU A 216 -7.01 21.05 11.11
C LEU A 216 -6.06 20.43 12.14
N GLN A 217 -6.20 19.13 12.37
CA GLN A 217 -5.30 18.34 13.21
C GLN A 217 -4.39 17.49 12.35
N LEU A 218 -3.10 17.68 12.52
CA LEU A 218 -2.06 16.80 11.95
C LEU A 218 -1.48 15.95 13.09
N ASN A 219 -1.06 14.75 12.80
CA ASN A 219 -0.32 13.95 13.77
C ASN A 219 1.12 13.68 13.30
N THR A 220 1.98 13.34 14.26
CA THR A 220 3.36 12.96 13.99
C THR A 220 3.46 11.73 13.09
N GLY A 221 2.43 10.89 13.02
CA GLY A 221 2.37 9.70 12.17
C GLY A 221 2.44 10.02 10.68
N LEU A 222 1.82 11.13 10.23
CA LEU A 222 1.93 11.57 8.83
C LEU A 222 3.36 11.96 8.48
N PHE A 223 4.03 12.72 9.35
CA PHE A 223 5.44 13.08 9.16
C PHE A 223 6.33 11.83 9.13
N LEU A 224 6.09 10.88 10.05
CA LEU A 224 6.79 9.60 10.07
C LEU A 224 6.63 8.84 8.73
N ALA A 225 5.40 8.75 8.21
CA ALA A 225 5.12 8.07 6.95
C ALA A 225 5.80 8.74 5.75
N VAL A 226 5.79 10.07 5.69
CA VAL A 226 6.47 10.82 4.62
C VAL A 226 7.99 10.66 4.71
N VAL A 227 8.57 10.81 5.90
CA VAL A 227 10.00 10.62 6.13
C VAL A 227 10.42 9.20 5.77
N ALA A 228 9.67 8.20 6.20
CA ALA A 228 9.90 6.79 5.85
C ALA A 228 9.86 6.57 4.33
N THR A 229 8.90 7.19 3.64
CA THR A 229 8.76 7.12 2.18
C THR A 229 9.98 7.69 1.47
N VAL A 230 10.44 8.88 1.89
CA VAL A 230 11.63 9.51 1.32
C VAL A 230 12.88 8.67 1.61
N ALA A 231 13.01 8.19 2.85
CA ALA A 231 14.15 7.33 3.23
C ALA A 231 14.20 6.05 2.38
N VAL A 232 13.06 5.37 2.19
CA VAL A 232 12.98 4.17 1.33
C VAL A 232 13.25 4.51 -0.13
N ALA A 233 12.73 5.62 -0.65
CA ALA A 233 13.01 6.05 -2.01
C ALA A 233 14.50 6.30 -2.25
N LEU A 234 15.17 6.98 -1.31
CA LEU A 234 16.62 7.19 -1.36
C LEU A 234 17.40 5.88 -1.18
N LEU A 235 16.99 5.03 -0.24
CA LEU A 235 17.61 3.73 -0.01
C LEU A 235 17.54 2.85 -1.28
N LEU A 236 16.39 2.76 -1.91
CA LEU A 236 16.22 1.98 -3.13
C LEU A 236 16.96 2.60 -4.32
N SER A 237 17.01 3.93 -4.47
CA SER A 237 17.59 4.60 -5.64
C SER A 237 19.11 4.83 -5.55
N ARG A 238 19.63 5.16 -4.36
CA ARG A 238 20.99 5.64 -4.16
C ARG A 238 21.93 4.68 -3.42
N SER A 239 21.39 3.62 -2.75
CA SER A 239 22.23 2.75 -1.93
C SER A 239 22.70 1.49 -2.68
N ARG A 240 23.84 0.91 -2.19
CA ARG A 240 24.33 -0.39 -2.63
C ARG A 240 23.33 -1.51 -2.32
N TRP A 241 22.59 -1.38 -1.23
CA TRP A 241 21.54 -2.34 -0.87
C TRP A 241 20.37 -2.28 -1.86
N GLY A 242 19.86 -1.08 -2.18
CA GLY A 242 18.80 -0.89 -3.17
C GLY A 242 19.18 -1.39 -4.56
N PHE A 243 20.45 -1.23 -4.96
CA PHE A 243 20.97 -1.83 -6.19
C PHE A 243 20.84 -3.36 -6.18
N LYS A 244 21.28 -4.02 -5.09
CA LYS A 244 21.18 -5.49 -4.95
C LYS A 244 19.71 -5.96 -4.96
N VAL A 245 18.81 -5.24 -4.27
CA VAL A 245 17.37 -5.54 -4.23
C VAL A 245 16.79 -5.51 -5.64
N ARG A 246 17.02 -4.43 -6.39
CA ARG A 246 16.54 -4.31 -7.78
C ARG A 246 17.15 -5.35 -8.72
N MET A 247 18.43 -5.70 -8.54
CA MET A 247 19.07 -6.75 -9.32
C MET A 247 18.40 -8.11 -9.09
N VAL A 248 18.05 -8.43 -7.83
CA VAL A 248 17.29 -9.66 -7.49
C VAL A 248 15.91 -9.63 -8.15
N GLY A 249 15.21 -8.50 -8.10
CA GLY A 249 13.89 -8.35 -8.70
C GLY A 249 13.87 -8.46 -10.23
N LEU A 250 14.92 -7.97 -10.90
CA LEU A 250 15.05 -8.07 -12.36
C LEU A 250 15.45 -9.46 -12.84
N ASN A 251 16.46 -10.07 -12.20
CA ASN A 251 16.90 -11.41 -12.55
C ASN A 251 17.61 -12.09 -11.36
N PRO A 252 16.91 -12.97 -10.62
CA PRO A 252 17.47 -13.68 -9.47
C PRO A 252 18.70 -14.54 -9.82
N ARG A 253 18.73 -15.12 -11.04
CA ARG A 253 19.86 -15.98 -11.48
C ARG A 253 21.12 -15.15 -11.66
N THR A 254 21.04 -14.02 -12.36
CA THR A 254 22.16 -13.08 -12.53
C THR A 254 22.63 -12.52 -11.20
N ALA A 255 21.71 -12.18 -10.30
CA ALA A 255 22.05 -11.71 -8.95
C ALA A 255 22.83 -12.75 -8.15
N LYS A 256 22.45 -14.04 -8.25
CA LYS A 256 23.16 -15.15 -7.61
C LYS A 256 24.59 -15.31 -8.16
N HIS A 257 24.78 -15.22 -9.47
CA HIS A 257 26.12 -15.26 -10.09
C HIS A 257 27.00 -14.07 -9.69
N ALA A 258 26.40 -12.90 -9.42
CA ALA A 258 27.09 -11.73 -8.89
C ALA A 258 27.34 -11.80 -7.36
N GLY A 259 27.14 -12.96 -6.73
CA GLY A 259 27.42 -13.19 -5.30
C GLY A 259 26.33 -12.66 -4.35
N VAL A 260 25.15 -12.29 -4.84
CA VAL A 260 24.06 -11.82 -3.97
C VAL A 260 23.32 -13.02 -3.35
N ARG A 261 23.12 -12.99 -2.06
CA ARG A 261 22.31 -14.00 -1.32
C ARG A 261 20.82 -13.76 -1.56
N VAL A 262 20.30 -14.23 -2.70
CA VAL A 262 18.93 -13.96 -3.18
C VAL A 262 17.86 -14.29 -2.12
N ALA A 263 17.92 -15.48 -1.50
CA ALA A 263 16.95 -15.92 -0.51
C ALA A 263 16.96 -15.04 0.76
N ALA A 264 18.15 -14.66 1.24
CA ALA A 264 18.27 -13.82 2.42
C ALA A 264 17.76 -12.39 2.15
N LEU A 265 18.08 -11.85 0.96
CA LEU A 265 17.65 -10.51 0.58
C LEU A 265 16.13 -10.45 0.34
N GLY A 266 15.56 -11.47 -0.32
CA GLY A 266 14.11 -11.60 -0.49
C GLY A 266 13.38 -11.73 0.87
N GLY A 267 13.91 -12.54 1.80
CA GLY A 267 13.36 -12.65 3.14
C GLY A 267 13.43 -11.34 3.93
N LEU A 268 14.56 -10.60 3.82
CA LEU A 268 14.72 -9.30 4.47
C LEU A 268 13.76 -8.26 3.90
N THR A 269 13.55 -8.20 2.58
CA THR A 269 12.59 -7.27 1.98
C THR A 269 11.16 -7.59 2.35
N LEU A 270 10.82 -8.88 2.52
CA LEU A 270 9.51 -9.31 3.02
C LEU A 270 9.31 -8.90 4.49
N ALA A 271 10.32 -9.12 5.34
CA ALA A 271 10.28 -8.69 6.75
C ALA A 271 10.18 -7.15 6.88
N LEU A 272 10.91 -6.39 6.06
CA LEU A 272 10.80 -4.93 6.02
C LEU A 272 9.41 -4.48 5.55
N SER A 273 8.82 -5.17 4.57
CA SER A 273 7.43 -4.92 4.16
C SER A 273 6.48 -5.12 5.34
N GLY A 274 6.67 -6.20 6.11
CA GLY A 274 5.90 -6.45 7.32
C GLY A 274 6.15 -5.43 8.42
N ALA A 275 7.38 -4.93 8.57
CA ALA A 275 7.69 -3.87 9.52
C ALA A 275 6.89 -2.58 9.23
N PHE A 276 6.82 -2.16 7.97
CA PHE A 276 6.03 -0.99 7.58
C PHE A 276 4.53 -1.22 7.77
N ALA A 277 4.03 -2.42 7.44
CA ALA A 277 2.64 -2.77 7.68
C ALA A 277 2.32 -2.81 9.19
N GLY A 278 3.20 -3.41 10.00
CA GLY A 278 3.05 -3.41 11.46
C GLY A 278 3.08 -2.00 12.05
N LEU A 279 3.97 -1.14 11.54
CA LEU A 279 4.04 0.27 11.93
C LEU A 279 2.73 1.00 11.61
N ALA A 280 2.09 0.70 10.48
CA ALA A 280 0.76 1.22 10.15
C ALA A 280 -0.29 0.79 11.18
N GLY A 281 -0.26 -0.49 11.64
CA GLY A 281 -1.12 -0.97 12.72
C GLY A 281 -0.89 -0.23 14.04
N GLY A 282 0.39 0.05 14.37
CA GLY A 282 0.74 0.90 15.52
C GLY A 282 0.23 2.33 15.37
N LEU A 283 0.28 2.93 14.18
CA LEU A 283 -0.27 4.26 13.93
C LEU A 283 -1.79 4.29 14.10
N LEU A 284 -2.51 3.29 13.59
CA LEU A 284 -3.96 3.17 13.76
C LEU A 284 -4.34 3.10 15.23
N LEU A 285 -3.58 2.34 16.03
CA LEU A 285 -3.81 2.16 17.46
C LEU A 285 -3.51 3.43 18.28
N THR A 286 -2.46 4.20 17.90
CA THR A 286 -1.99 5.36 18.66
C THR A 286 -2.49 6.70 18.14
N SER A 287 -3.32 6.70 17.08
CA SER A 287 -3.88 7.92 16.50
C SER A 287 -4.79 8.65 17.48
N PRO A 288 -4.71 9.99 17.59
CA PRO A 288 -5.54 10.76 18.50
C PRO A 288 -7.05 10.74 18.15
N VAL A 289 -7.41 10.31 16.96
CA VAL A 289 -8.82 10.20 16.50
C VAL A 289 -9.34 8.77 16.59
N SER A 290 -8.49 7.80 16.96
CA SER A 290 -8.91 6.42 17.16
C SER A 290 -9.46 6.19 18.57
N THR A 291 -10.10 5.04 18.76
CA THR A 291 -10.53 4.59 20.09
C THR A 291 -9.36 4.31 21.05
N ASN A 292 -8.13 4.27 20.54
CA ASN A 292 -6.91 3.83 21.23
C ASN A 292 -7.03 2.43 21.85
N ARG A 293 -7.91 1.60 21.29
CA ARG A 293 -8.18 0.23 21.71
C ARG A 293 -7.89 -0.73 20.56
N LEU A 294 -7.34 -1.89 20.88
CA LEU A 294 -7.23 -2.95 19.91
C LEU A 294 -8.59 -3.61 19.73
N GLN A 295 -9.08 -3.65 18.52
CA GLN A 295 -10.32 -4.32 18.11
C GLN A 295 -10.02 -5.27 16.94
N ALA A 296 -10.85 -6.28 16.74
CA ALA A 296 -10.70 -7.23 15.62
C ALA A 296 -10.70 -6.51 14.25
N GLY A 297 -11.45 -5.42 14.14
CA GLY A 297 -11.54 -4.57 12.93
C GLY A 297 -10.57 -3.39 12.88
N LEU A 298 -9.53 -3.32 13.72
CA LEU A 298 -8.61 -2.18 13.80
C LEU A 298 -8.04 -1.74 12.45
N SER A 299 -7.73 -2.68 11.59
CA SER A 299 -7.12 -2.41 10.27
C SER A 299 -8.13 -1.85 9.27
N ASP A 300 -9.37 -2.31 9.33
CA ASP A 300 -10.43 -1.95 8.38
C ASP A 300 -9.92 -1.91 6.92
N ASN A 301 -9.28 -2.99 6.48
CA ASN A 301 -8.73 -3.18 5.14
C ASN A 301 -7.55 -2.25 4.74
N VAL A 302 -6.92 -1.51 5.65
CA VAL A 302 -5.77 -0.64 5.35
C VAL A 302 -4.62 -1.41 4.69
N GLY A 303 -4.40 -2.67 5.07
CA GLY A 303 -3.37 -3.51 4.45
C GLY A 303 -3.66 -3.81 2.99
N TRP A 304 -4.91 -4.08 2.64
CA TRP A 304 -5.35 -4.30 1.25
C TRP A 304 -5.29 -3.00 0.44
N ASP A 305 -5.87 -1.93 0.97
CA ASP A 305 -5.89 -0.61 0.32
C ASP A 305 -4.46 -0.10 0.06
N GLY A 306 -3.55 -0.25 1.03
CA GLY A 306 -2.14 0.14 0.88
C GLY A 306 -1.40 -0.69 -0.18
N LEU A 307 -1.72 -1.97 -0.33
CA LEU A 307 -1.21 -2.80 -1.41
C LEU A 307 -1.70 -2.28 -2.78
N LEU A 308 -2.99 -1.92 -2.88
CA LEU A 308 -3.57 -1.33 -4.09
C LEU A 308 -2.93 0.03 -4.41
N VAL A 309 -2.68 0.87 -3.41
CA VAL A 309 -1.91 2.12 -3.56
C VAL A 309 -0.55 1.86 -4.20
N ALA A 310 0.19 0.85 -3.73
CA ALA A 310 1.49 0.52 -4.30
C ALA A 310 1.41 0.07 -5.77
N LEU A 311 0.38 -0.71 -6.12
CA LEU A 311 0.14 -1.15 -7.50
C LEU A 311 -0.19 0.03 -8.43
N VAL A 312 -1.08 0.92 -8.01
CA VAL A 312 -1.43 2.15 -8.75
C VAL A 312 -0.20 3.06 -8.90
N ALA A 313 0.61 3.19 -7.84
CA ALA A 313 1.89 3.91 -7.85
C ALA A 313 3.00 3.20 -8.65
N ARG A 314 2.71 2.03 -9.28
CA ARG A 314 3.67 1.20 -10.02
C ARG A 314 4.90 0.84 -9.20
N ASN A 315 4.69 0.52 -7.93
CA ASN A 315 5.72 0.19 -6.94
C ASN A 315 6.82 1.27 -6.81
N ARG A 316 6.47 2.54 -7.01
CA ARG A 316 7.36 3.69 -6.82
C ARG A 316 7.02 4.39 -5.51
N PRO A 317 7.91 4.39 -4.49
CA PRO A 317 7.59 4.95 -3.17
C PRO A 317 7.12 6.41 -3.20
N LEU A 318 7.78 7.29 -3.98
CA LEU A 318 7.36 8.70 -4.08
C LEU A 318 6.02 8.88 -4.80
N ALA A 319 5.69 8.03 -5.76
CA ALA A 319 4.39 8.07 -6.42
C ALA A 319 3.26 7.55 -5.50
N ALA A 320 3.59 6.76 -4.48
CA ALA A 320 2.62 6.29 -3.50
C ALA A 320 2.04 7.44 -2.65
N VAL A 321 2.77 8.56 -2.47
CA VAL A 321 2.30 9.70 -1.67
C VAL A 321 0.98 10.28 -2.21
N PRO A 322 0.90 10.79 -3.45
CA PRO A 322 -0.36 11.31 -3.97
C PRO A 322 -1.44 10.22 -4.11
N VAL A 323 -1.05 8.99 -4.42
CA VAL A 323 -2.02 7.89 -4.54
C VAL A 323 -2.63 7.53 -3.17
N SER A 324 -1.83 7.45 -2.11
CA SER A 324 -2.34 7.20 -0.75
C SER A 324 -3.29 8.30 -0.28
N PHE A 325 -3.02 9.56 -0.66
CA PHE A 325 -3.91 10.67 -0.37
C PHE A 325 -5.27 10.51 -1.07
N VAL A 326 -5.29 10.13 -2.35
CA VAL A 326 -6.54 9.87 -3.09
C VAL A 326 -7.34 8.73 -2.46
N PHE A 327 -6.67 7.63 -2.08
CA PHE A 327 -7.32 6.53 -1.37
C PHE A 327 -7.86 6.95 0.00
N ALA A 328 -7.13 7.80 0.72
CA ALA A 328 -7.58 8.35 2.00
C ALA A 328 -8.81 9.26 1.86
N VAL A 329 -8.89 10.05 0.77
CA VAL A 329 -10.09 10.83 0.43
C VAL A 329 -11.28 9.92 0.22
N LEU A 330 -11.12 8.84 -0.56
CA LEU A 330 -12.18 7.87 -0.81
C LEU A 330 -12.59 7.13 0.48
N ARG A 331 -11.63 6.85 1.35
CA ARG A 331 -11.88 6.20 2.63
C ARG A 331 -12.67 7.13 3.57
N ALA A 332 -12.17 8.33 3.85
CA ALA A 332 -12.82 9.31 4.72
C ALA A 332 -14.22 9.70 4.20
N GLY A 333 -14.33 9.92 2.89
CA GLY A 333 -15.61 10.21 2.26
C GLY A 333 -16.57 9.01 2.27
N GLY A 334 -16.04 7.80 2.15
CA GLY A 334 -16.81 6.56 2.21
C GLY A 334 -17.37 6.28 3.61
N ASP A 335 -16.57 6.51 4.65
CA ASP A 335 -17.01 6.37 6.04
C ASP A 335 -18.14 7.37 6.36
N PHE A 336 -18.00 8.62 5.88
CA PHE A 336 -19.05 9.63 6.00
C PHE A 336 -20.32 9.25 5.22
N LEU A 337 -20.16 8.73 4.00
CA LEU A 337 -21.28 8.28 3.17
C LEU A 337 -22.03 7.11 3.86
N SER A 338 -21.31 6.17 4.45
CA SER A 338 -21.90 5.07 5.21
C SER A 338 -22.71 5.56 6.41
N ALA A 339 -22.24 6.62 7.09
CA ALA A 339 -22.98 7.27 8.18
C ALA A 339 -24.28 7.96 7.72
N THR A 340 -24.43 8.29 6.42
CA THR A 340 -25.67 8.82 5.83
C THR A 340 -26.67 7.76 5.42
N GLY A 341 -26.41 6.48 5.70
CA GLY A 341 -27.33 5.35 5.43
C GLY A 341 -27.05 4.60 4.12
N VAL A 342 -26.00 4.95 3.38
CA VAL A 342 -25.55 4.17 2.22
C VAL A 342 -24.73 2.97 2.70
N PRO A 343 -25.05 1.74 2.29
CA PRO A 343 -24.31 0.56 2.74
C PRO A 343 -22.82 0.62 2.39
N SER A 344 -21.96 0.27 3.35
CA SER A 344 -20.49 0.34 3.22
C SER A 344 -19.94 -0.50 2.04
N TYR A 345 -20.57 -1.65 1.74
CA TYR A 345 -20.14 -2.48 0.59
C TYR A 345 -20.25 -1.76 -0.77
N LEU A 346 -21.16 -0.78 -0.93
CA LEU A 346 -21.21 0.03 -2.15
C LEU A 346 -19.98 0.91 -2.29
N VAL A 347 -19.50 1.47 -1.18
CA VAL A 347 -18.28 2.27 -1.16
C VAL A 347 -17.06 1.40 -1.54
N ASP A 348 -17.01 0.18 -1.05
CA ASP A 348 -15.94 -0.76 -1.39
C ASP A 348 -15.97 -1.17 -2.86
N ILE A 349 -17.17 -1.35 -3.44
CA ILE A 349 -17.31 -1.58 -4.89
C ILE A 349 -16.80 -0.37 -5.69
N VAL A 350 -17.14 0.85 -5.28
CA VAL A 350 -16.66 2.08 -5.94
C VAL A 350 -15.13 2.16 -5.88
N LYS A 351 -14.53 1.90 -4.70
CA LYS A 351 -13.06 1.82 -4.54
C LYS A 351 -12.45 0.79 -5.49
N ALA A 352 -13.01 -0.43 -5.52
CA ALA A 352 -12.50 -1.52 -6.37
C ALA A 352 -12.56 -1.16 -7.86
N LEU A 353 -13.65 -0.57 -8.33
CA LEU A 353 -13.81 -0.12 -9.71
C LEU A 353 -12.82 0.98 -10.07
N LEU A 354 -12.59 1.95 -9.18
CA LEU A 354 -11.59 3.00 -9.38
C LEU A 354 -10.17 2.42 -9.45
N VAL A 355 -9.83 1.49 -8.56
CA VAL A 355 -8.53 0.80 -8.61
C VAL A 355 -8.35 0.08 -9.95
N LEU A 356 -9.37 -0.66 -10.39
CA LEU A 356 -9.34 -1.35 -11.67
C LEU A 356 -9.14 -0.36 -12.83
N ALA A 357 -9.80 0.80 -12.78
CA ALA A 357 -9.66 1.86 -13.77
C ALA A 357 -8.24 2.43 -13.85
N PHE A 358 -7.49 2.45 -12.76
CA PHE A 358 -6.09 2.89 -12.75
C PHE A 358 -5.09 1.79 -13.12
N VAL A 359 -5.34 0.55 -12.70
CA VAL A 359 -4.40 -0.58 -12.89
C VAL A 359 -4.53 -1.22 -14.27
N ALA A 360 -5.75 -1.33 -14.82
CA ALA A 360 -5.98 -2.02 -16.09
C ALA A 360 -5.38 -1.33 -17.33
N PRO A 361 -5.41 0.01 -17.51
CA PRO A 361 -4.99 0.66 -18.74
C PRO A 361 -3.56 0.34 -19.19
N PRO A 362 -2.52 0.42 -18.34
CA PRO A 362 -1.16 0.09 -18.74
C PRO A 362 -1.03 -1.35 -19.23
N VAL A 363 -1.68 -2.30 -18.54
CA VAL A 363 -1.66 -3.71 -18.88
C VAL A 363 -2.35 -3.96 -20.22
N LEU A 364 -3.53 -3.35 -20.43
CA LEU A 364 -4.26 -3.46 -21.69
C LEU A 364 -3.48 -2.88 -22.86
N VAL A 365 -2.87 -1.70 -22.68
CA VAL A 365 -2.03 -1.08 -23.72
C VAL A 365 -0.83 -1.97 -24.05
N ASP A 366 -0.18 -2.58 -23.06
CA ASP A 366 0.95 -3.49 -23.26
C ASP A 366 0.51 -4.76 -24.02
N LEU A 367 -0.62 -5.34 -23.68
CA LEU A 367 -1.19 -6.48 -24.38
C LEU A 367 -1.53 -6.16 -25.85
N LEU A 368 -2.13 -5.01 -26.11
CA LEU A 368 -2.47 -4.55 -27.45
C LEU A 368 -1.23 -4.32 -28.32
N HIS A 369 -0.17 -3.73 -27.75
CA HIS A 369 1.08 -3.50 -28.45
C HIS A 369 1.90 -4.79 -28.65
N GLY A 370 1.93 -5.66 -27.64
CA GLY A 370 2.58 -6.97 -27.70
C GLY A 370 2.00 -7.86 -28.81
N ARG A 371 0.68 -7.90 -28.96
CA ARG A 371 0.00 -8.60 -30.04
C ARG A 371 0.35 -8.04 -31.44
N ARG A 372 0.43 -6.70 -31.58
CA ARG A 372 0.86 -6.06 -32.82
C ARG A 372 2.33 -6.38 -33.16
N GLY A 373 3.22 -6.41 -32.17
CA GLY A 373 4.61 -6.79 -32.38
C GLY A 373 4.80 -8.25 -32.76
N ALA A 374 3.99 -9.16 -32.21
CA ALA A 374 4.00 -10.56 -32.55
C ALA A 374 3.47 -10.81 -33.97
N THR A 375 2.38 -10.14 -34.37
CA THR A 375 1.84 -10.24 -35.75
C THR A 375 2.79 -9.64 -36.78
N LEU A 376 3.47 -8.54 -36.49
CA LEU A 376 4.47 -7.97 -37.40
C LEU A 376 5.72 -8.86 -37.54
N ARG A 377 6.18 -9.51 -36.47
CA ARG A 377 7.28 -10.48 -36.51
C ARG A 377 6.89 -11.76 -37.26
N ALA A 378 5.66 -12.24 -37.10
CA ALA A 378 5.14 -13.36 -37.85
C ALA A 378 5.03 -13.04 -39.36
N ALA A 379 4.55 -11.85 -39.73
CA ALA A 379 4.47 -11.38 -41.11
C ALA A 379 5.85 -11.21 -41.73
N SER A 380 6.84 -10.70 -40.98
CA SER A 380 8.23 -10.60 -41.45
C SER A 380 8.92 -11.96 -41.62
N ALA A 381 8.59 -12.94 -40.78
CA ALA A 381 9.13 -14.29 -40.87
C ALA A 381 8.58 -15.08 -42.09
N VAL A 382 7.35 -14.77 -42.50
CA VAL A 382 6.73 -15.37 -43.68
C VAL A 382 7.32 -14.81 -44.98
N SER A 383 7.87 -13.60 -44.98
CA SER A 383 8.50 -12.98 -46.17
C SER A 383 9.93 -13.42 -46.44
N VAL A 384 10.56 -14.21 -45.57
CA VAL A 384 11.90 -14.80 -45.74
C VAL A 384 11.78 -16.31 -45.93
N VAL A 385 11.00 -16.74 -46.92
CA VAL A 385 11.14 -18.07 -47.49
C VAL A 385 12.14 -17.93 -48.65
N PRO A 386 13.37 -18.50 -48.58
CA PRO A 386 14.26 -18.50 -49.72
C PRO A 386 13.64 -19.38 -50.80
N THR A 387 13.34 -18.76 -51.94
CA THR A 387 13.03 -19.49 -53.17
C THR A 387 14.18 -20.43 -53.46
N LYS A 388 13.94 -21.74 -53.27
CA LYS A 388 14.79 -22.81 -53.80
C LYS A 388 14.68 -22.76 -55.32
N THR A 389 15.52 -22.00 -55.95
CA THR A 389 15.85 -22.19 -57.37
C THR A 389 17.29 -21.75 -57.54
N GLU A 390 18.08 -22.69 -58.02
CA GLU A 390 19.50 -22.65 -58.51
C GLU A 390 20.48 -23.46 -57.65
N VAL A 391 20.41 -24.78 -57.80
CA VAL A 391 21.59 -25.64 -57.92
C VAL A 391 21.26 -26.72 -58.98
N ALA A 392 21.56 -26.41 -60.25
CA ALA A 392 21.75 -27.39 -61.29
C ALA A 392 22.55 -26.68 -62.38
N ALA A 393 23.88 -26.76 -62.27
CA ALA A 393 24.86 -26.85 -63.40
C ALA A 393 26.26 -27.13 -62.83
#